data_155bc28413921ff27f11936e05f129ff
#
_entry.id   155bc28413921ff27f11936e05f129ff
#
_cell.length_a   1.000
_cell.length_b   1.000
_cell.length_c   1.000
_cell.angle_alpha   90.00
_cell.angle_beta   90.00
_cell.angle_gamma   90.00
#
_symmetry.space_group_name_H-M   'P 1'
#
loop_
_entity.id
_entity.type
_entity.pdbx_description
1 polymer ?
#
loop_
_entity_poly.entity_id
_entity_poly.type
_entity_poly.pdbx_seq_one_letter_code
_entity_poly.pdbx_strand_id
1 'polypeptide(L)'
;RYANERGITVTGIRDYGDEGVVEYVVSELVRCLHGFGQETWEELPREITGLKVGIVGLGKSGGMIADALKFFGAEISYYARSEKEAATAKGYCFLPLEKLLAESEVICCCLNKNTVLLHAEEFRQMGNRKILFNTGLSPAWDEAAFTEWLEGDNLCFCDTIGALGSEQLLNHPHVRCMQVSTGRTRQAFDRLSAKVLANLSEYNG
;
A
#
# COMPACT_ATOMS: atom_id res chain seq x y z
N ARG A 1 -9.57 -25.84 6.76
CA ARG A 1 -10.35 -27.05 6.55
C ARG A 1 -9.59 -28.26 7.08
N TYR A 2 -8.42 -28.62 6.53
CA TYR A 2 -7.60 -29.79 6.94
C TYR A 2 -7.28 -29.84 8.45
N ALA A 3 -6.92 -28.70 9.06
CA ALA A 3 -6.63 -28.60 10.48
C ALA A 3 -7.87 -28.89 11.34
N ASN A 4 -9.01 -28.28 11.00
CA ASN A 4 -10.28 -28.47 11.73
C ASN A 4 -10.76 -29.93 11.68
N GLU A 5 -10.59 -30.62 10.55
CA GLU A 5 -10.95 -32.05 10.38
C GLU A 5 -10.13 -32.98 11.30
N ARG A 6 -9.00 -32.50 11.83
CA ARG A 6 -8.07 -33.23 12.70
C ARG A 6 -8.00 -32.68 14.13
N GLY A 7 -8.89 -31.79 14.50
CA GLY A 7 -8.90 -31.16 15.82
C GLY A 7 -7.67 -30.29 16.11
N ILE A 8 -6.96 -29.81 15.06
CA ILE A 8 -5.79 -28.94 15.21
C ILE A 8 -6.26 -27.50 15.29
N THR A 9 -5.96 -26.85 16.41
CA THR A 9 -6.20 -25.42 16.59
C THR A 9 -5.16 -24.61 15.79
N VAL A 10 -5.63 -23.69 14.94
CA VAL A 10 -4.79 -22.79 14.18
C VAL A 10 -5.10 -21.36 14.57
N THR A 11 -4.10 -20.65 15.10
CA THR A 11 -4.17 -19.23 15.43
C THR A 11 -3.33 -18.43 14.44
N GLY A 12 -3.82 -17.28 14.01
CA GLY A 12 -3.11 -16.37 13.12
C GLY A 12 -2.71 -15.10 13.85
N ILE A 13 -1.57 -14.53 13.47
CA ILE A 13 -1.12 -13.23 13.98
C ILE A 13 -1.13 -12.23 12.82
N ARG A 14 -1.76 -11.08 13.06
CA ARG A 14 -1.91 -9.99 12.09
C ARG A 14 -1.61 -8.65 12.75
N ASP A 15 -1.48 -7.60 11.94
CA ASP A 15 -1.42 -6.21 12.40
C ASP A 15 -0.28 -5.96 13.40
N TYR A 16 0.93 -6.38 13.07
CA TYR A 16 2.12 -6.17 13.90
C TYR A 16 3.23 -5.36 13.23
N GLY A 17 3.19 -5.17 11.91
CA GLY A 17 4.22 -4.49 11.12
C GLY A 17 3.71 -3.29 10.33
N ASP A 18 2.47 -2.83 10.56
CA ASP A 18 1.82 -1.79 9.75
C ASP A 18 2.49 -0.42 9.90
N GLU A 19 3.04 -0.10 11.06
CA GLU A 19 3.69 1.18 11.33
C GLU A 19 4.89 1.42 10.40
N GLY A 20 5.76 0.43 10.22
CA GLY A 20 6.91 0.53 9.31
C GLY A 20 6.50 0.70 7.85
N VAL A 21 5.36 0.13 7.47
CA VAL A 21 4.76 0.33 6.12
C VAL A 21 4.34 1.78 5.93
N VAL A 22 3.69 2.39 6.93
CA VAL A 22 3.28 3.79 6.88
C VAL A 22 4.47 4.72 6.78
N GLU A 23 5.49 4.49 7.61
CA GLU A 23 6.74 5.28 7.61
C GLU A 23 7.44 5.21 6.25
N TYR A 24 7.47 4.05 5.61
CA TYR A 24 8.01 3.88 4.27
C TYR A 24 7.24 4.71 3.23
N VAL A 25 5.92 4.58 3.18
CA VAL A 25 5.10 5.33 2.21
C VAL A 25 5.27 6.83 2.39
N VAL A 26 5.21 7.33 3.61
CA VAL A 26 5.39 8.77 3.91
C VAL A 26 6.79 9.24 3.52
N SER A 27 7.83 8.48 3.90
CA SER A 27 9.22 8.88 3.62
C SER A 27 9.53 8.92 2.14
N GLU A 28 9.15 7.88 1.39
CA GLU A 28 9.40 7.82 -0.05
C GLU A 28 8.56 8.83 -0.83
N LEU A 29 7.32 9.09 -0.41
CA LEU A 29 6.50 10.12 -1.03
C LEU A 29 7.10 11.52 -0.82
N VAL A 30 7.51 11.86 0.41
CA VAL A 30 8.18 13.14 0.71
C VAL A 30 9.47 13.27 -0.10
N ARG A 31 10.31 12.24 -0.13
CA ARG A 31 11.56 12.25 -0.92
C ARG A 31 11.30 12.49 -2.40
N CYS A 32 10.30 11.82 -2.96
CA CYS A 32 9.90 11.93 -4.35
C CYS A 32 9.40 13.34 -4.69
N LEU A 33 8.46 13.87 -3.89
CA LEU A 33 7.85 15.17 -4.13
C LEU A 33 8.83 16.34 -3.95
N HIS A 34 9.76 16.26 -3.00
CA HIS A 34 10.76 17.30 -2.72
C HIS A 34 12.10 17.10 -3.42
N GLY A 35 12.35 15.94 -4.03
CA GLY A 35 13.63 15.63 -4.67
C GLY A 35 14.78 15.47 -3.67
N PHE A 36 14.56 15.10 -2.41
CA PHE A 36 15.61 14.95 -1.41
C PHE A 36 16.62 13.85 -1.79
N GLY A 37 17.80 14.30 -2.28
CA GLY A 37 18.88 13.42 -2.72
C GLY A 37 18.66 12.73 -4.08
N GLN A 38 17.68 13.18 -4.86
CA GLN A 38 17.38 12.69 -6.21
C GLN A 38 16.67 13.80 -7.03
N GLU A 39 16.30 13.49 -8.28
CA GLU A 39 15.46 14.37 -9.08
C GLU A 39 14.06 14.51 -8.49
N THR A 40 13.46 15.69 -8.60
CA THR A 40 12.07 15.94 -8.22
C THR A 40 11.11 15.26 -9.17
N TRP A 41 9.95 14.84 -8.67
CA TRP A 41 8.85 14.30 -9.47
C TRP A 41 8.27 15.32 -10.46
N GLU A 42 8.24 16.57 -10.06
CA GLU A 42 7.80 17.71 -10.88
C GLU A 42 8.92 18.74 -11.03
N GLU A 43 8.74 19.72 -11.90
CA GLU A 43 9.71 20.79 -12.13
C GLU A 43 10.06 21.55 -10.85
N LEU A 44 9.09 21.75 -9.97
CA LEU A 44 9.28 22.33 -8.65
C LEU A 44 8.92 21.34 -7.55
N PRO A 45 9.61 21.38 -6.40
CA PRO A 45 9.23 20.62 -5.22
C PRO A 45 7.77 20.85 -4.85
N ARG A 46 7.07 19.79 -4.47
CA ARG A 46 5.66 19.80 -4.13
C ARG A 46 5.44 19.30 -2.71
N GLU A 47 4.44 19.87 -2.03
CA GLU A 47 3.99 19.45 -0.71
C GLU A 47 2.93 18.34 -0.81
N ILE A 48 2.73 17.60 0.30
CA ILE A 48 1.61 16.67 0.43
C ILE A 48 0.28 17.42 0.54
N THR A 49 0.28 18.66 0.99
CA THR A 49 -0.92 19.48 1.15
C THR A 49 -1.70 19.60 -0.18
N GLY A 50 -2.98 19.20 -0.15
CA GLY A 50 -3.86 19.18 -1.32
C GLY A 50 -3.60 18.06 -2.33
N LEU A 51 -2.64 17.17 -2.06
CA LEU A 51 -2.37 16.01 -2.93
C LEU A 51 -3.55 15.03 -2.88
N LYS A 52 -4.04 14.61 -4.03
CA LYS A 52 -5.12 13.61 -4.13
C LYS A 52 -4.57 12.21 -4.00
N VAL A 53 -4.89 11.55 -2.91
CA VAL A 53 -4.40 10.21 -2.57
C VAL A 53 -5.54 9.20 -2.57
N GLY A 54 -5.41 8.15 -3.36
CA GLY A 54 -6.32 7.02 -3.43
C GLY A 54 -5.80 5.81 -2.66
N ILE A 55 -6.56 5.31 -1.70
CA ILE A 55 -6.24 4.11 -0.94
C ILE A 55 -7.08 2.93 -1.48
N VAL A 56 -6.43 1.99 -2.14
CA VAL A 56 -7.07 0.77 -2.64
C VAL A 56 -6.97 -0.31 -1.56
N GLY A 57 -8.04 -0.48 -0.79
CA GLY A 57 -8.07 -1.36 0.37
C GLY A 57 -7.88 -0.62 1.70
N LEU A 58 -8.96 -0.22 2.34
CA LEU A 58 -8.93 0.49 3.64
C LEU A 58 -8.97 -0.51 4.81
N GLY A 59 -7.93 -1.36 4.90
CA GLY A 59 -7.65 -2.22 6.06
C GLY A 59 -6.84 -1.49 7.14
N LYS A 60 -6.07 -2.23 7.96
CA LYS A 60 -5.23 -1.63 9.02
C LYS A 60 -4.17 -0.72 8.41
N SER A 61 -3.30 -1.25 7.54
CA SER A 61 -2.23 -0.47 6.89
C SER A 61 -2.79 0.70 6.07
N GLY A 62 -3.80 0.43 5.22
CA GLY A 62 -4.41 1.48 4.38
C GLY A 62 -5.05 2.60 5.20
N GLY A 63 -5.70 2.28 6.33
CA GLY A 63 -6.25 3.27 7.25
C GLY A 63 -5.17 4.12 7.90
N MET A 64 -4.07 3.52 8.33
CA MET A 64 -2.94 4.24 8.94
C MET A 64 -2.21 5.13 7.92
N ILE A 65 -2.03 4.67 6.67
CA ILE A 65 -1.48 5.50 5.58
C ILE A 65 -2.39 6.70 5.31
N ALA A 66 -3.71 6.46 5.21
CA ALA A 66 -4.70 7.53 5.04
C ALA A 66 -4.63 8.57 6.16
N ASP A 67 -4.58 8.11 7.43
CA ASP A 67 -4.48 9.00 8.60
C ASP A 67 -3.19 9.84 8.57
N ALA A 68 -2.05 9.23 8.26
CA ALA A 68 -0.77 9.92 8.18
C ALA A 68 -0.74 10.97 7.05
N LEU A 69 -1.17 10.61 5.84
CA LEU A 69 -1.19 11.55 4.72
C LEU A 69 -2.24 12.66 4.91
N LYS A 70 -3.38 12.34 5.53
CA LYS A 70 -4.38 13.35 5.93
C LYS A 70 -3.82 14.36 6.93
N PHE A 71 -2.99 13.91 7.88
CA PHE A 71 -2.31 14.79 8.82
C PHE A 71 -1.44 15.84 8.10
N PHE A 72 -0.79 15.47 7.00
CA PHE A 72 -0.03 16.39 6.14
C PHE A 72 -0.89 17.18 5.15
N GLY A 73 -2.22 17.07 5.21
CA GLY A 73 -3.13 17.86 4.40
C GLY A 73 -3.53 17.26 3.06
N ALA A 74 -3.26 15.96 2.80
CA ALA A 74 -3.74 15.28 1.60
C ALA A 74 -5.28 15.18 1.57
N GLU A 75 -5.82 15.11 0.36
CA GLU A 75 -7.21 14.77 0.09
C GLU A 75 -7.32 13.25 -0.10
N ILE A 76 -7.98 12.57 0.83
CA ILE A 76 -8.03 11.11 0.87
C ILE A 76 -9.33 10.59 0.25
N SER A 77 -9.17 9.75 -0.78
CA SER A 77 -10.21 8.88 -1.30
C SER A 77 -9.86 7.43 -1.04
N TYR A 78 -10.85 6.55 -0.94
CA TYR A 78 -10.59 5.13 -0.77
C TYR A 78 -11.57 4.25 -1.54
N TYR A 79 -11.11 3.07 -1.91
CA TYR A 79 -11.91 1.97 -2.42
C TYR A 79 -11.86 0.79 -1.44
N ALA A 80 -13.02 0.23 -1.16
CA ALA A 80 -13.20 -0.98 -0.35
C ALA A 80 -14.47 -1.71 -0.82
N ARG A 81 -14.68 -2.95 -0.36
CA ARG A 81 -15.90 -3.73 -0.68
C ARG A 81 -17.20 -3.05 -0.25
N SER A 82 -17.13 -2.16 0.72
CA SER A 82 -18.25 -1.33 1.18
C SER A 82 -17.72 -0.05 1.80
N GLU A 83 -18.56 0.98 1.81
CA GLU A 83 -18.29 2.22 2.53
C GLU A 83 -18.10 1.97 4.02
N LYS A 84 -17.23 2.76 4.67
CA LYS A 84 -16.90 2.66 6.09
C LYS A 84 -17.25 3.96 6.79
N GLU A 85 -18.24 3.93 7.67
CA GLU A 85 -18.69 5.09 8.44
C GLU A 85 -17.55 5.82 9.17
N ALA A 86 -16.63 5.05 9.79
CA ALA A 86 -15.47 5.61 10.47
C ALA A 86 -14.52 6.38 9.54
N ALA A 87 -14.44 6.02 8.27
CA ALA A 87 -13.63 6.72 7.27
C ALA A 87 -14.34 7.98 6.78
N THR A 88 -15.63 7.91 6.54
CA THR A 88 -16.47 9.06 6.20
C THR A 88 -16.45 10.11 7.31
N ALA A 89 -16.50 9.70 8.58
CA ALA A 89 -16.37 10.60 9.73
C ALA A 89 -15.01 11.33 9.80
N LYS A 90 -13.95 10.74 9.22
CA LYS A 90 -12.63 11.38 9.06
C LYS A 90 -12.53 12.28 7.83
N GLY A 91 -13.60 12.36 7.03
CA GLY A 91 -13.63 13.13 5.78
C GLY A 91 -12.94 12.42 4.60
N TYR A 92 -12.83 11.08 4.63
CA TYR A 92 -12.36 10.30 3.49
C TYR A 92 -13.51 10.02 2.52
N CYS A 93 -13.24 10.12 1.22
CA CYS A 93 -14.24 9.93 0.19
C CYS A 93 -14.26 8.47 -0.29
N PHE A 94 -15.39 7.79 -0.16
CA PHE A 94 -15.58 6.47 -0.73
C PHE A 94 -15.88 6.59 -2.23
N LEU A 95 -15.08 5.94 -3.07
CA LEU A 95 -15.22 6.00 -4.53
C LEU A 95 -15.22 4.60 -5.16
N PRO A 96 -15.92 4.41 -6.28
CA PRO A 96 -15.68 3.29 -7.18
C PRO A 96 -14.21 3.27 -7.63
N LEU A 97 -13.65 2.08 -7.90
CA LEU A 97 -12.24 1.92 -8.21
C LEU A 97 -11.82 2.78 -9.41
N GLU A 98 -12.57 2.74 -10.49
CA GLU A 98 -12.32 3.51 -11.72
C GLU A 98 -12.19 5.01 -11.44
N LYS A 99 -13.10 5.56 -10.65
CA LYS A 99 -13.09 6.98 -10.30
C LYS A 99 -11.91 7.34 -9.40
N LEU A 100 -11.63 6.50 -8.40
CA LEU A 100 -10.47 6.67 -7.54
C LEU A 100 -9.17 6.72 -8.34
N LEU A 101 -8.98 5.76 -9.26
CA LEU A 101 -7.77 5.67 -10.09
C LEU A 101 -7.61 6.90 -11.01
N ALA A 102 -8.69 7.35 -11.62
CA ALA A 102 -8.67 8.53 -12.50
C ALA A 102 -8.34 9.82 -11.75
N GLU A 103 -8.95 10.04 -10.56
CA GLU A 103 -8.85 11.30 -9.84
C GLU A 103 -7.61 11.40 -8.94
N SER A 104 -7.03 10.29 -8.50
CA SER A 104 -5.88 10.29 -7.58
C SER A 104 -4.57 10.55 -8.33
N GLU A 105 -3.65 11.25 -7.69
CA GLU A 105 -2.27 11.48 -8.16
C GLU A 105 -1.32 10.43 -7.56
N VAL A 106 -1.61 10.02 -6.35
CA VAL A 106 -0.91 8.95 -5.64
C VAL A 106 -1.88 7.83 -5.30
N ILE A 107 -1.54 6.61 -5.60
CA ILE A 107 -2.35 5.42 -5.32
C ILE A 107 -1.56 4.49 -4.38
N CYS A 108 -2.16 4.09 -3.25
CA CYS A 108 -1.58 3.13 -2.32
C CYS A 108 -2.41 1.83 -2.33
N CYS A 109 -1.83 0.76 -2.85
CA CYS A 109 -2.43 -0.57 -2.83
C CYS A 109 -2.15 -1.24 -1.48
N CYS A 110 -3.22 -1.49 -0.71
CA CYS A 110 -3.19 -2.10 0.63
C CYS A 110 -4.07 -3.35 0.66
N LEU A 111 -3.85 -4.24 -0.29
CA LEU A 111 -4.68 -5.42 -0.54
C LEU A 111 -4.20 -6.65 0.22
N ASN A 112 -5.09 -7.60 0.40
CA ASN A 112 -4.73 -8.92 0.90
C ASN A 112 -3.83 -9.65 -0.12
N LYS A 113 -2.98 -10.55 0.37
CA LYS A 113 -2.12 -11.38 -0.49
C LYS A 113 -2.93 -12.08 -1.58
N ASN A 114 -2.38 -12.14 -2.77
CA ASN A 114 -2.96 -12.75 -3.97
C ASN A 114 -4.28 -12.09 -4.44
N THR A 115 -4.46 -10.81 -4.14
CA THR A 115 -5.56 -10.03 -4.68
C THR A 115 -5.04 -9.14 -5.80
N VAL A 116 -5.47 -9.38 -7.03
CA VAL A 116 -5.16 -8.57 -8.21
C VAL A 116 -6.41 -7.77 -8.57
N LEU A 117 -6.28 -6.45 -8.62
CA LEU A 117 -7.37 -5.53 -8.99
C LEU A 117 -7.00 -4.62 -10.16
N LEU A 118 -5.71 -4.47 -10.47
CA LEU A 118 -5.25 -3.57 -11.52
C LEU A 118 -4.91 -4.40 -12.77
N HIS A 119 -5.83 -4.42 -13.72
CA HIS A 119 -5.67 -5.01 -15.04
C HIS A 119 -5.46 -3.91 -16.09
N ALA A 120 -5.46 -4.24 -17.37
CA ALA A 120 -5.24 -3.28 -18.45
C ALA A 120 -6.27 -2.12 -18.45
N GLU A 121 -7.53 -2.41 -18.08
CA GLU A 121 -8.57 -1.38 -17.98
C GLU A 121 -8.30 -0.41 -16.84
N GLU A 122 -7.96 -0.90 -15.65
CA GLU A 122 -7.65 -0.08 -14.48
C GLU A 122 -6.43 0.81 -14.73
N PHE A 123 -5.38 0.29 -15.37
CA PHE A 123 -4.22 1.10 -15.75
C PHE A 123 -4.55 2.15 -16.81
N ARG A 124 -5.45 1.86 -17.75
CA ARG A 124 -5.93 2.84 -18.72
C ARG A 124 -6.71 3.97 -18.05
N GLN A 125 -7.57 3.64 -17.08
CA GLN A 125 -8.31 4.61 -16.28
C GLN A 125 -7.39 5.45 -15.39
N MET A 126 -6.35 4.82 -14.82
CA MET A 126 -5.35 5.50 -14.01
C MET A 126 -4.60 6.56 -14.84
N GLY A 127 -4.22 6.23 -16.06
CA GLY A 127 -3.49 7.12 -16.96
C GLY A 127 -2.05 7.35 -16.54
N ASN A 128 -1.49 8.51 -16.90
CA ASN A 128 -0.10 8.88 -16.70
C ASN A 128 0.08 9.90 -15.55
N ARG A 129 1.36 10.14 -15.18
CA ARG A 129 1.78 11.06 -14.12
C ARG A 129 1.22 10.64 -12.77
N LYS A 130 1.35 9.37 -12.47
CA LYS A 130 0.89 8.76 -11.22
C LYS A 130 2.05 8.17 -10.42
N ILE A 131 1.90 8.21 -9.11
CA ILE A 131 2.77 7.51 -8.17
C ILE A 131 1.99 6.36 -7.56
N LEU A 132 2.46 5.13 -7.76
CA LEU A 132 1.82 3.91 -7.28
C LEU A 132 2.66 3.28 -6.17
N PHE A 133 2.08 3.06 -5.00
CA PHE A 133 2.68 2.30 -3.91
C PHE A 133 2.04 0.93 -3.78
N ASN A 134 2.86 -0.11 -3.66
CA ASN A 134 2.42 -1.43 -3.22
C ASN A 134 3.37 -1.99 -2.16
N THR A 135 2.88 -2.12 -0.96
CA THR A 135 3.58 -2.71 0.20
C THR A 135 2.91 -4.01 0.65
N GLY A 136 2.09 -4.60 -0.21
CA GLY A 136 1.45 -5.88 -0.01
C GLY A 136 2.43 -7.06 -0.10
N LEU A 137 1.93 -8.27 0.18
CA LEU A 137 2.72 -9.51 0.09
C LEU A 137 2.74 -10.11 -1.32
N SER A 138 2.08 -9.48 -2.27
CA SER A 138 1.98 -9.89 -3.69
C SER A 138 1.65 -8.67 -4.54
N PRO A 139 1.86 -8.71 -5.87
CA PRO A 139 1.46 -7.63 -6.74
C PRO A 139 -0.07 -7.44 -6.70
N ALA A 140 -0.50 -6.19 -6.83
CA ALA A 140 -1.89 -5.79 -6.92
C ALA A 140 -2.40 -5.78 -8.38
N TRP A 141 -1.57 -6.17 -9.33
CA TRP A 141 -1.73 -5.98 -10.77
C TRP A 141 -1.41 -7.21 -11.60
N ASP A 142 -1.93 -7.22 -12.83
CA ASP A 142 -1.45 -8.06 -13.93
C ASP A 142 -0.08 -7.57 -14.40
N GLU A 143 0.90 -8.46 -14.51
CA GLU A 143 2.30 -8.09 -14.81
C GLU A 143 2.45 -7.44 -16.19
N ALA A 144 1.76 -7.96 -17.22
CA ALA A 144 1.87 -7.41 -18.57
C ALA A 144 1.27 -6.00 -18.64
N ALA A 145 0.09 -5.80 -18.05
CA ALA A 145 -0.57 -4.51 -18.00
C ALA A 145 0.24 -3.48 -17.18
N PHE A 146 0.86 -3.90 -16.08
CA PHE A 146 1.73 -3.06 -15.27
C PHE A 146 2.99 -2.65 -16.02
N THR A 147 3.62 -3.58 -16.73
CA THR A 147 4.83 -3.30 -17.53
C THR A 147 4.53 -2.27 -18.63
N GLU A 148 3.39 -2.42 -19.34
CA GLU A 148 2.96 -1.43 -20.34
C GLU A 148 2.72 -0.05 -19.71
N TRP A 149 2.08 0.01 -18.54
CA TRP A 149 1.84 1.26 -17.82
C TRP A 149 3.13 1.95 -17.37
N LEU A 150 4.17 1.21 -17.04
CA LEU A 150 5.49 1.74 -16.66
C LEU A 150 6.22 2.43 -17.83
N GLU A 151 5.85 2.16 -19.09
CA GLU A 151 6.41 2.89 -20.25
C GLU A 151 5.98 4.36 -20.30
N GLY A 152 4.94 4.72 -19.55
CA GLY A 152 4.48 6.10 -19.39
C GLY A 152 5.29 6.88 -18.35
N ASP A 153 4.91 8.14 -18.13
CA ASP A 153 5.48 9.02 -17.10
C ASP A 153 4.86 8.70 -15.74
N ASN A 154 5.28 7.57 -15.16
CA ASN A 154 4.73 7.02 -13.92
C ASN A 154 5.87 6.55 -13.00
N LEU A 155 5.60 6.44 -11.69
CA LEU A 155 6.52 5.84 -10.72
C LEU A 155 5.82 4.77 -9.88
N CYS A 156 6.53 3.67 -9.62
CA CYS A 156 6.08 2.64 -8.69
C CYS A 156 7.08 2.45 -7.55
N PHE A 157 6.56 2.39 -6.34
CA PHE A 157 7.30 2.11 -5.11
C PHE A 157 6.83 0.79 -4.50
N CYS A 158 7.77 -0.14 -4.29
CA CYS A 158 7.53 -1.40 -3.58
C CYS A 158 8.60 -1.60 -2.51
N ASP A 159 8.22 -2.21 -1.39
CA ASP A 159 9.19 -2.56 -0.35
C ASP A 159 9.92 -3.87 -0.68
N THR A 160 9.23 -4.85 -1.23
CA THR A 160 9.77 -6.19 -1.52
C THR A 160 9.58 -6.59 -2.98
N ILE A 161 10.39 -7.55 -3.44
CA ILE A 161 10.23 -8.20 -4.74
C ILE A 161 8.86 -8.90 -4.82
N GLY A 162 8.39 -9.47 -3.69
CA GLY A 162 7.06 -10.09 -3.62
C GLY A 162 5.93 -9.09 -3.89
N ALA A 163 6.04 -7.85 -3.45
CA ALA A 163 5.10 -6.78 -3.74
C ALA A 163 5.18 -6.33 -5.21
N LEU A 164 6.39 -6.29 -5.78
CA LEU A 164 6.62 -5.93 -7.18
C LEU A 164 6.11 -7.02 -8.14
N GLY A 165 6.35 -8.29 -7.80
CA GLY A 165 5.91 -9.45 -8.56
C GLY A 165 6.91 -9.98 -9.59
N SER A 166 7.91 -9.19 -10.00
CA SER A 166 8.89 -9.57 -11.01
C SER A 166 10.28 -9.03 -10.71
N GLU A 167 11.29 -9.89 -10.69
CA GLU A 167 12.70 -9.49 -10.56
C GLU A 167 13.21 -8.72 -11.78
N GLN A 168 12.62 -8.95 -12.95
CA GLN A 168 13.01 -8.29 -14.19
C GLN A 168 12.76 -6.78 -14.14
N LEU A 169 11.78 -6.35 -13.34
CA LEU A 169 11.40 -4.95 -13.18
C LEU A 169 12.25 -4.19 -12.13
N LEU A 170 13.15 -4.86 -11.41
CA LEU A 170 13.98 -4.21 -10.38
C LEU A 170 14.87 -3.08 -10.92
N ASN A 171 15.29 -3.21 -12.17
CA ASN A 171 16.16 -2.21 -12.83
C ASN A 171 15.38 -1.26 -13.74
N HIS A 172 14.05 -1.33 -13.74
CA HIS A 172 13.23 -0.41 -14.54
C HIS A 172 13.37 1.02 -14.01
N PRO A 173 13.57 2.05 -14.86
CA PRO A 173 13.83 3.43 -14.42
C PRO A 173 12.67 4.02 -13.60
N HIS A 174 11.45 3.53 -13.79
CA HIS A 174 10.25 3.98 -13.10
C HIS A 174 9.86 3.10 -11.89
N VAL A 175 10.72 2.16 -11.49
CA VAL A 175 10.50 1.30 -10.31
C VAL A 175 11.50 1.63 -9.22
N ARG A 176 11.02 1.74 -8.01
CA ARG A 176 11.80 1.89 -6.78
C ARG A 176 11.43 0.75 -5.85
N CYS A 177 12.23 -0.32 -5.83
CA CYS A 177 12.01 -1.45 -4.96
C CYS A 177 13.14 -1.54 -3.92
N MET A 178 12.78 -1.44 -2.64
CA MET A 178 13.75 -1.45 -1.55
C MET A 178 14.33 -2.85 -1.29
N GLN A 179 13.64 -3.91 -1.74
CA GLN A 179 13.99 -5.31 -1.57
C GLN A 179 14.08 -5.76 -0.08
N VAL A 180 13.47 -4.99 0.82
CA VAL A 180 13.43 -5.28 2.27
C VAL A 180 12.02 -5.00 2.77
N SER A 181 11.46 -5.94 3.55
CA SER A 181 10.12 -5.74 4.13
C SER A 181 10.11 -4.62 5.17
N THR A 182 9.32 -3.61 4.93
CA THR A 182 9.11 -2.46 5.81
C THR A 182 8.43 -2.82 7.13
N GLY A 183 7.66 -3.89 7.14
CA GLY A 183 7.03 -4.43 8.35
C GLY A 183 7.97 -5.19 9.30
N ARG A 184 9.29 -5.31 9.00
CA ARG A 184 10.28 -6.01 9.83
C ARG A 184 11.10 -5.02 10.67
N THR A 185 10.43 -4.30 11.56
CA THR A 185 11.08 -3.42 12.52
C THR A 185 11.27 -4.12 13.88
N ARG A 186 12.15 -3.57 14.73
CA ARG A 186 12.31 -4.05 16.12
C ARG A 186 10.98 -4.09 16.86
N GLN A 187 10.22 -3.00 16.78
CA GLN A 187 8.93 -2.86 17.45
C GLN A 187 7.87 -3.82 16.85
N ALA A 188 7.94 -4.12 15.55
CA ALA A 188 7.08 -5.14 14.94
C ALA A 188 7.36 -6.54 15.53
N PHE A 189 8.62 -6.90 15.75
CA PHE A 189 8.97 -8.16 16.40
C PHE A 189 8.54 -8.21 17.86
N ASP A 190 8.62 -7.10 18.60
CA ASP A 190 8.10 -7.02 19.97
C ASP A 190 6.59 -7.23 20.01
N ARG A 191 5.83 -6.57 19.11
CA ARG A 191 4.38 -6.77 18.96
C ARG A 191 4.02 -8.20 18.52
N LEU A 192 4.78 -8.77 17.59
CA LEU A 192 4.61 -10.14 17.14
C LEU A 192 4.77 -11.13 18.32
N SER A 193 5.84 -10.97 19.09
CA SER A 193 6.13 -11.81 20.26
C SER A 193 5.01 -11.71 21.31
N ALA A 194 4.55 -10.51 21.62
CA ALA A 194 3.45 -10.30 22.56
C ALA A 194 2.16 -10.99 22.10
N LYS A 195 1.82 -10.89 20.80
CA LYS A 195 0.65 -11.56 20.23
C LYS A 195 0.77 -13.09 20.23
N VAL A 196 1.98 -13.63 20.00
CA VAL A 196 2.23 -15.08 20.14
C VAL A 196 1.97 -15.55 21.56
N LEU A 197 2.51 -14.84 22.54
CA LEU A 197 2.32 -15.17 23.95
C LEU A 197 0.85 -15.09 24.38
N ALA A 198 0.13 -14.07 23.92
CA ALA A 198 -1.30 -13.94 24.20
C ALA A 198 -2.09 -15.15 23.64
N ASN A 199 -1.86 -15.52 22.37
CA ASN A 199 -2.50 -16.69 21.76
C ASN A 199 -2.20 -17.99 22.51
N LEU A 200 -0.96 -18.17 22.98
CA LEU A 200 -0.58 -19.36 23.77
C LEU A 200 -1.25 -19.37 25.14
N SER A 201 -1.41 -18.23 25.79
CA SER A 201 -2.08 -18.11 27.08
C SER A 201 -3.57 -18.45 26.96
N GLU A 202 -4.24 -17.99 25.91
CA GLU A 202 -5.65 -18.31 25.62
C GLU A 202 -5.87 -19.81 25.32
N TYR A 203 -4.86 -20.47 24.73
CA TYR A 203 -4.94 -21.90 24.43
C TYR A 203 -4.73 -22.79 25.65
N ASN A 204 -3.93 -22.36 26.64
CA ASN A 204 -3.62 -23.12 27.84
C ASN A 204 -4.57 -22.86 29.04
N GLY A 205 -5.54 -21.98 28.88
CA GLY A 205 -6.60 -21.67 29.86
C GLY A 205 -7.89 -22.37 29.54
#